data_5cbc022712f859e2658ac77e672b1674
#
_entry.id   5cbc022712f859e2658ac77e672b1674
#
_cell.length_a   1.000
_cell.length_b   1.000
_cell.length_c   1.000
_cell.angle_alpha   90.00
_cell.angle_beta   90.00
_cell.angle_gamma   90.00
#
_symmetry.space_group_name_H-M   'P 1'
#
loop_
_entity.id
_entity.type
_entity.pdbx_description
1 polymer ?
#
loop_
_entity_poly.entity_id
_entity_poly.type
_entity_poly.pdbx_seq_one_letter_code
_entity_poly.pdbx_strand_id
1 'polypeptide(L)'
;MVKIGNVEINGPMTLAPMAGVTDFAFRAICTELGAAFTTTEMVSAKALCYGDNKTKSLLYNLPGCRPFAAQIFGHEPEIMAQAAPMAIEYSGADMLDINMGCPVGKIVKSGDGSALMRDPELAGKIVQAVVSSVDVPVTVKFRKGFDGGSVNAVEFAKIMQQAGASAIAVHGRTRAQMYSGRADWDIIREVKKSVDIPVIANGDIFSAEDAAHILRYTGCDLAMAGRGVFGDPWLFAEANALLSGKEIPEKPPLAERMDLALRHTKMYAEKFGERLACLEARHQIPWYLKGVAYAGYYKQQLVKVETLDELEGIIKGIKRELV
;
A
#
# COMPACT_ATOMS: atom_id res chain seq x y z
N MET A 1 1.38 20.49 6.85
CA MET A 1 0.50 19.42 7.34
C MET A 1 -0.57 19.22 6.27
N VAL A 2 -0.75 18.00 5.76
CA VAL A 2 -1.75 17.68 4.75
C VAL A 2 -3.02 17.19 5.45
N LYS A 3 -4.21 17.55 4.92
CA LYS A 3 -5.48 17.02 5.38
C LYS A 3 -6.16 16.26 4.27
N ILE A 4 -6.67 15.07 4.58
CA ILE A 4 -7.54 14.28 3.69
C ILE A 4 -8.93 14.27 4.33
N GLY A 5 -9.84 15.10 3.82
CA GLY A 5 -11.09 15.41 4.51
C GLY A 5 -10.82 15.97 5.90
N ASN A 6 -11.32 15.31 6.94
CA ASN A 6 -11.12 15.67 8.35
C ASN A 6 -9.91 14.97 9.00
N VAL A 7 -9.18 14.10 8.27
CA VAL A 7 -8.02 13.35 8.80
C VAL A 7 -6.73 14.14 8.59
N GLU A 8 -5.98 14.39 9.65
CA GLU A 8 -4.68 15.03 9.61
C GLU A 8 -3.58 14.00 9.32
N ILE A 9 -2.74 14.29 8.33
CA ILE A 9 -1.65 13.42 7.89
C ILE A 9 -0.33 14.04 8.33
N ASN A 10 0.34 13.39 9.27
CA ASN A 10 1.58 13.85 9.88
C ASN A 10 2.81 13.17 9.26
N GLY A 11 3.28 13.71 8.15
CA GLY A 11 4.45 13.22 7.40
C GLY A 11 4.20 13.14 5.91
N PRO A 12 5.28 13.10 5.12
CA PRO A 12 5.19 13.16 3.66
C PRO A 12 5.05 11.78 2.98
N MET A 13 5.31 10.68 3.72
CA MET A 13 5.41 9.34 3.15
C MET A 13 4.31 8.40 3.62
N THR A 14 3.70 7.66 2.70
CA THR A 14 2.65 6.68 2.98
C THR A 14 2.98 5.31 2.43
N LEU A 15 2.38 4.25 3.00
CA LEU A 15 2.53 2.88 2.53
C LEU A 15 1.45 2.52 1.51
N ALA A 16 1.86 2.02 0.34
CA ALA A 16 0.94 1.53 -0.68
C ALA A 16 0.27 0.21 -0.26
N PRO A 17 -1.01 -0.01 -0.60
CA PRO A 17 -1.66 -1.31 -0.45
C PRO A 17 -1.05 -2.33 -1.41
N MET A 18 -0.59 -3.47 -0.89
CA MET A 18 0.05 -4.54 -1.67
C MET A 18 -0.39 -5.91 -1.14
N ALA A 19 -1.19 -6.63 -1.93
CA ALA A 19 -1.68 -7.95 -1.57
C ALA A 19 -0.53 -8.95 -1.28
N GLY A 20 -0.63 -9.65 -0.14
CA GLY A 20 0.39 -10.57 0.34
C GLY A 20 1.65 -9.90 0.91
N VAL A 21 1.62 -8.58 1.14
CA VAL A 21 2.77 -7.82 1.67
C VAL A 21 2.37 -6.88 2.81
N THR A 22 1.29 -6.09 2.61
CA THR A 22 0.90 -5.08 3.58
C THR A 22 -0.14 -5.59 4.57
N ASP A 23 0.15 -6.75 5.15
CA ASP A 23 -0.62 -7.26 6.29
C ASP A 23 -0.56 -6.29 7.48
N PHE A 24 -1.39 -6.54 8.49
CA PHE A 24 -1.51 -5.63 9.62
C PHE A 24 -0.20 -5.47 10.41
N ALA A 25 0.62 -6.52 10.52
CA ALA A 25 1.87 -6.48 11.27
C ALA A 25 2.92 -5.65 10.52
N PHE A 26 3.02 -5.80 9.20
CA PHE A 26 3.90 -4.96 8.39
C PHE A 26 3.44 -3.49 8.38
N ARG A 27 2.14 -3.22 8.31
CA ARG A 27 1.61 -1.86 8.44
C ARG A 27 1.96 -1.22 9.78
N ALA A 28 1.86 -1.98 10.89
CA ALA A 28 2.25 -1.51 12.21
C ALA A 28 3.74 -1.13 12.26
N ILE A 29 4.62 -1.98 11.74
CA ILE A 29 6.06 -1.72 11.63
C ILE A 29 6.32 -0.46 10.80
N CYS A 30 5.66 -0.31 9.65
CA CYS A 30 5.81 0.89 8.82
C CYS A 30 5.32 2.16 9.54
N THR A 31 4.23 2.08 10.32
CA THR A 31 3.73 3.20 11.13
C THR A 31 4.73 3.58 12.22
N GLU A 32 5.30 2.61 12.93
CA GLU A 32 6.36 2.84 13.93
C GLU A 32 7.60 3.52 13.33
N LEU A 33 7.92 3.19 12.08
CA LEU A 33 9.05 3.76 11.33
C LEU A 33 8.70 5.06 10.58
N GLY A 34 7.51 5.60 10.78
CA GLY A 34 7.16 6.94 10.33
C GLY A 34 6.36 7.01 9.03
N ALA A 35 5.70 5.93 8.61
CA ALA A 35 4.66 6.04 7.58
C ALA A 35 3.52 6.92 8.09
N ALA A 36 3.22 8.00 7.38
CA ALA A 36 2.21 8.99 7.79
C ALA A 36 0.79 8.44 7.81
N PHE A 37 0.50 7.48 6.95
CA PHE A 37 -0.63 6.56 7.03
C PHE A 37 -0.35 5.29 6.22
N THR A 38 -1.13 4.25 6.48
CA THR A 38 -1.07 2.98 5.77
C THR A 38 -2.42 2.63 5.17
N THR A 39 -2.43 1.74 4.18
CA THR A 39 -3.67 1.25 3.57
C THR A 39 -3.71 -0.28 3.69
N THR A 40 -4.85 -0.87 4.03
CA THR A 40 -5.01 -2.32 4.12
C THR A 40 -4.78 -2.98 2.76
N GLU A 41 -4.61 -4.27 2.73
CA GLU A 41 -4.75 -5.03 1.49
C GLU A 41 -6.17 -4.82 0.92
N MET A 42 -6.29 -4.92 -0.40
CA MET A 42 -7.58 -4.71 -1.05
C MET A 42 -8.54 -5.87 -0.81
N VAL A 43 -9.78 -5.59 -0.44
CA VAL A 43 -10.84 -6.57 -0.25
C VAL A 43 -11.96 -6.42 -1.28
N SER A 44 -12.51 -7.55 -1.73
CA SER A 44 -13.65 -7.54 -2.65
C SER A 44 -14.90 -7.04 -1.94
N ALA A 45 -15.52 -5.96 -2.44
CA ALA A 45 -16.79 -5.47 -1.95
C ALA A 45 -17.86 -6.57 -1.98
N LYS A 46 -17.94 -7.30 -3.07
CA LYS A 46 -18.89 -8.42 -3.23
C LYS A 46 -18.65 -9.53 -2.18
N ALA A 47 -17.41 -9.96 -1.98
CA ALA A 47 -17.09 -10.97 -0.97
C ALA A 47 -17.41 -10.48 0.46
N LEU A 48 -17.20 -9.19 0.74
CA LEU A 48 -17.53 -8.60 2.03
C LEU A 48 -19.04 -8.60 2.29
N CYS A 49 -19.86 -8.24 1.29
CA CYS A 49 -21.33 -8.29 1.37
C CYS A 49 -21.85 -9.72 1.58
N TYR A 50 -21.16 -10.75 1.03
CA TYR A 50 -21.52 -12.15 1.28
C TYR A 50 -20.94 -12.72 2.58
N GLY A 51 -20.31 -11.91 3.42
CA GLY A 51 -19.88 -12.30 4.76
C GLY A 51 -18.61 -13.17 4.82
N ASP A 52 -17.76 -13.14 3.77
CA ASP A 52 -16.52 -13.95 3.74
C ASP A 52 -15.54 -13.54 4.85
N ASN A 53 -15.27 -14.48 5.77
CA ASN A 53 -14.41 -14.24 6.92
C ASN A 53 -12.95 -14.00 6.55
N LYS A 54 -12.45 -14.59 5.46
CA LYS A 54 -11.10 -14.35 5.00
C LYS A 54 -10.94 -12.91 4.52
N THR A 55 -11.93 -12.40 3.80
CA THR A 55 -11.97 -11.00 3.37
C THR A 55 -11.96 -10.06 4.57
N LYS A 56 -12.74 -10.36 5.62
CA LYS A 56 -12.76 -9.56 6.86
C LYS A 56 -11.40 -9.52 7.56
N SER A 57 -10.65 -10.63 7.58
CA SER A 57 -9.35 -10.69 8.24
C SER A 57 -8.31 -9.74 7.62
N LEU A 58 -8.40 -9.42 6.32
CA LEU A 58 -7.53 -8.47 5.64
C LEU A 58 -7.77 -7.02 6.08
N LEU A 59 -8.94 -6.71 6.65
CA LEU A 59 -9.28 -5.39 7.17
C LEU A 59 -8.75 -5.14 8.59
N TYR A 60 -8.26 -6.18 9.27
CA TYR A 60 -7.77 -6.04 10.64
C TYR A 60 -6.58 -5.08 10.72
N ASN A 61 -6.55 -4.21 11.73
CA ASN A 61 -5.43 -3.34 12.05
C ASN A 61 -5.11 -3.40 13.55
N LEU A 62 -3.85 -3.14 13.91
CA LEU A 62 -3.47 -3.07 15.32
C LEU A 62 -3.99 -1.77 15.95
N PRO A 63 -4.51 -1.84 17.18
CA PRO A 63 -4.86 -0.64 17.94
C PRO A 63 -3.66 0.33 18.03
N GLY A 64 -3.89 1.63 17.80
CA GLY A 64 -2.85 2.65 17.85
C GLY A 64 -2.08 2.87 16.53
N CYS A 65 -2.17 1.96 15.56
CA CYS A 65 -1.56 2.17 14.23
C CYS A 65 -2.48 3.01 13.33
N ARG A 66 -2.50 4.32 13.59
CA ARG A 66 -3.39 5.30 12.92
C ARG A 66 -2.60 6.52 12.46
N PRO A 67 -3.11 7.27 11.43
CA PRO A 67 -4.30 6.96 10.63
C PRO A 67 -4.07 5.83 9.64
N PHE A 68 -5.14 5.17 9.20
CA PHE A 68 -5.08 4.18 8.13
C PHE A 68 -6.38 4.16 7.29
N ALA A 69 -6.27 3.64 6.07
CA ALA A 69 -7.38 3.46 5.16
C ALA A 69 -7.71 1.97 4.98
N ALA A 70 -9.00 1.62 4.94
CA ALA A 70 -9.46 0.33 4.46
C ALA A 70 -9.62 0.39 2.94
N GLN A 71 -9.05 -0.57 2.18
CA GLN A 71 -9.17 -0.56 0.72
C GLN A 71 -10.14 -1.62 0.23
N ILE A 72 -11.15 -1.19 -0.55
CA ILE A 72 -12.12 -2.07 -1.22
C ILE A 72 -11.98 -1.97 -2.74
N PHE A 73 -12.42 -3.02 -3.45
CA PHE A 73 -12.53 -3.03 -4.91
C PHE A 73 -13.82 -3.69 -5.38
N GLY A 74 -14.32 -3.24 -6.52
CA GLY A 74 -15.52 -3.70 -7.20
C GLY A 74 -15.87 -2.75 -8.34
N HIS A 75 -16.80 -3.15 -9.20
CA HIS A 75 -17.27 -2.34 -10.33
C HIS A 75 -18.77 -2.04 -10.30
N GLU A 76 -19.52 -2.59 -9.33
CA GLU A 76 -20.95 -2.36 -9.17
C GLU A 76 -21.17 -1.26 -8.10
N PRO A 77 -21.68 -0.04 -8.45
CA PRO A 77 -21.80 1.07 -7.51
C PRO A 77 -22.62 0.73 -6.26
N GLU A 78 -23.71 -0.01 -6.41
CA GLU A 78 -24.61 -0.42 -5.32
C GLU A 78 -23.91 -1.37 -4.34
N ILE A 79 -23.14 -2.35 -4.85
CA ILE A 79 -22.37 -3.29 -4.04
C ILE A 79 -21.24 -2.56 -3.32
N MET A 80 -20.58 -1.63 -4.01
CA MET A 80 -19.51 -0.82 -3.41
C MET A 80 -20.05 0.07 -2.28
N ALA A 81 -21.21 0.71 -2.47
CA ALA A 81 -21.86 1.51 -1.45
C ALA A 81 -22.35 0.66 -0.25
N GLN A 82 -22.81 -0.57 -0.48
CA GLN A 82 -23.17 -1.50 0.58
C GLN A 82 -21.96 -2.00 1.38
N ALA A 83 -20.85 -2.30 0.69
CA ALA A 83 -19.63 -2.83 1.31
C ALA A 83 -18.85 -1.76 2.10
N ALA A 84 -18.93 -0.49 1.70
CA ALA A 84 -18.14 0.59 2.27
C ALA A 84 -18.37 0.77 3.79
N PRO A 85 -19.60 0.94 4.30
CA PRO A 85 -19.82 1.03 5.75
C PRO A 85 -19.41 -0.25 6.49
N MET A 86 -19.58 -1.44 5.87
CA MET A 86 -19.13 -2.70 6.46
C MET A 86 -17.60 -2.74 6.61
N ALA A 87 -16.87 -2.25 5.60
CA ALA A 87 -15.41 -2.20 5.66
C ALA A 87 -14.94 -1.27 6.79
N ILE A 88 -15.59 -0.13 7.00
CA ILE A 88 -15.29 0.80 8.10
C ILE A 88 -15.65 0.19 9.45
N GLU A 89 -16.82 -0.42 9.59
CA GLU A 89 -17.25 -1.08 10.83
C GLU A 89 -16.28 -2.18 11.27
N TYR A 90 -15.84 -3.05 10.33
CA TYR A 90 -14.91 -4.14 10.65
C TYR A 90 -13.48 -3.67 10.94
N SER A 91 -13.02 -2.64 10.23
CA SER A 91 -11.64 -2.17 10.36
C SER A 91 -11.46 -1.10 11.44
N GLY A 92 -12.46 -0.25 11.64
CA GLY A 92 -12.34 0.99 12.38
C GLY A 92 -11.44 2.02 11.67
N ALA A 93 -11.31 1.93 10.34
CA ALA A 93 -10.41 2.79 9.56
C ALA A 93 -10.84 4.27 9.60
N ASP A 94 -9.84 5.15 9.50
CA ASP A 94 -10.05 6.61 9.45
C ASP A 94 -10.52 7.09 8.08
N MET A 95 -10.20 6.31 7.04
CA MET A 95 -10.49 6.60 5.64
C MET A 95 -10.89 5.32 4.90
N LEU A 96 -11.63 5.46 3.82
CA LEU A 96 -11.89 4.37 2.88
C LEU A 96 -11.17 4.65 1.56
N ASP A 97 -10.44 3.67 1.04
CA ASP A 97 -9.76 3.78 -0.24
C ASP A 97 -10.38 2.84 -1.29
N ILE A 98 -10.58 3.33 -2.50
CA ILE A 98 -11.12 2.56 -3.63
C ILE A 98 -9.98 2.18 -4.57
N ASN A 99 -9.79 0.87 -4.78
CA ASN A 99 -8.80 0.38 -5.73
C ASN A 99 -9.31 0.45 -7.17
N MET A 100 -8.71 1.32 -7.98
CA MET A 100 -8.92 1.42 -9.42
C MET A 100 -7.60 1.24 -10.20
N GLY A 101 -6.61 0.57 -9.58
CA GLY A 101 -5.26 0.43 -10.14
C GLY A 101 -4.69 -0.99 -10.18
N CYS A 102 -5.36 -2.00 -9.62
CA CYS A 102 -4.87 -3.38 -9.61
C CYS A 102 -4.75 -3.92 -11.04
N PRO A 103 -3.55 -4.37 -11.48
CA PRO A 103 -3.34 -4.83 -12.85
C PRO A 103 -3.58 -6.34 -13.05
N VAL A 104 -3.87 -7.08 -11.97
CA VAL A 104 -3.96 -8.54 -11.97
C VAL A 104 -5.06 -9.02 -12.91
N GLY A 105 -4.73 -9.96 -13.79
CA GLY A 105 -5.62 -10.42 -14.86
C GLY A 105 -6.99 -10.90 -14.39
N LYS A 106 -7.08 -11.61 -13.25
CA LYS A 106 -8.34 -12.08 -12.67
C LYS A 106 -9.23 -10.89 -12.28
N ILE A 107 -8.68 -9.88 -11.63
CA ILE A 107 -9.40 -8.67 -11.20
C ILE A 107 -9.87 -7.86 -12.42
N VAL A 108 -8.97 -7.66 -13.40
CA VAL A 108 -9.29 -6.88 -14.62
C VAL A 108 -10.35 -7.56 -15.48
N LYS A 109 -10.33 -8.91 -15.57
CA LYS A 109 -11.36 -9.68 -16.32
C LYS A 109 -12.75 -9.55 -15.70
N SER A 110 -12.85 -9.36 -14.39
CA SER A 110 -14.11 -9.11 -13.68
C SER A 110 -14.65 -7.70 -13.86
N GLY A 111 -13.91 -6.78 -14.51
CA GLY A 111 -14.30 -5.38 -14.61
C GLY A 111 -13.75 -4.48 -13.50
N ASP A 112 -13.00 -5.05 -12.55
CA ASP A 112 -12.51 -4.38 -11.34
C ASP A 112 -11.11 -3.77 -11.51
N GLY A 113 -10.70 -3.01 -10.51
CA GLY A 113 -9.36 -2.46 -10.42
C GLY A 113 -9.05 -1.56 -11.62
N SER A 114 -7.93 -1.81 -12.31
CA SER A 114 -7.52 -0.98 -13.45
C SER A 114 -8.42 -1.10 -14.70
N ALA A 115 -9.39 -2.04 -14.73
CA ALA A 115 -10.39 -2.07 -15.78
C ALA A 115 -11.24 -0.80 -15.79
N LEU A 116 -11.48 -0.19 -14.63
CA LEU A 116 -12.23 1.05 -14.47
C LEU A 116 -11.57 2.27 -15.13
N MET A 117 -10.26 2.21 -15.40
CA MET A 117 -9.60 3.25 -16.20
C MET A 117 -10.15 3.40 -17.63
N ARG A 118 -10.85 2.38 -18.14
CA ARG A 118 -11.50 2.41 -19.48
C ARG A 118 -12.92 2.96 -19.44
N ASP A 119 -13.49 3.13 -18.24
CA ASP A 119 -14.84 3.66 -18.05
C ASP A 119 -14.83 4.68 -16.89
N PRO A 120 -14.34 5.90 -17.14
CA PRO A 120 -14.27 6.96 -16.14
C PRO A 120 -15.64 7.37 -15.58
N GLU A 121 -16.71 7.24 -16.38
CA GLU A 121 -18.07 7.57 -15.93
C GLU A 121 -18.56 6.56 -14.88
N LEU A 122 -18.34 5.26 -15.12
CA LEU A 122 -18.64 4.21 -14.13
C LEU A 122 -17.80 4.41 -12.87
N ALA A 123 -16.51 4.71 -13.02
CA ALA A 123 -15.62 5.00 -11.90
C ALA A 123 -16.15 6.17 -11.04
N GLY A 124 -16.61 7.25 -11.67
CA GLY A 124 -17.24 8.39 -10.99
C GLY A 124 -18.52 8.00 -10.22
N LYS A 125 -19.39 7.19 -10.84
CA LYS A 125 -20.61 6.67 -10.18
C LYS A 125 -20.30 5.83 -8.95
N ILE A 126 -19.25 4.98 -9.03
CA ILE A 126 -18.78 4.18 -7.89
C ILE A 126 -18.32 5.09 -6.75
N VAL A 127 -17.48 6.09 -7.04
CA VAL A 127 -16.98 7.01 -6.01
C VAL A 127 -18.14 7.78 -5.38
N GLN A 128 -19.05 8.31 -6.17
CA GLN A 128 -20.23 9.05 -5.67
C GLN A 128 -21.10 8.18 -4.75
N ALA A 129 -21.37 6.92 -5.16
CA ALA A 129 -22.16 5.98 -4.37
C ALA A 129 -21.48 5.67 -3.03
N VAL A 130 -20.15 5.43 -3.03
CA VAL A 130 -19.36 5.16 -1.83
C VAL A 130 -19.30 6.38 -0.92
N VAL A 131 -19.01 7.58 -1.45
CA VAL A 131 -18.98 8.83 -0.67
C VAL A 131 -20.32 9.10 0.02
N SER A 132 -21.41 8.77 -0.64
CA SER A 132 -22.76 8.95 -0.06
C SER A 132 -23.11 7.91 1.02
N SER A 133 -22.33 6.86 1.18
CA SER A 133 -22.62 5.74 2.09
C SER A 133 -21.80 5.71 3.38
N VAL A 134 -20.77 6.57 3.51
CA VAL A 134 -19.88 6.62 4.69
C VAL A 134 -19.61 8.05 5.13
N ASP A 135 -19.31 8.24 6.42
CA ASP A 135 -18.96 9.54 7.00
C ASP A 135 -17.46 9.82 7.00
N VAL A 136 -16.64 8.82 6.66
CA VAL A 136 -15.17 8.96 6.60
C VAL A 136 -14.74 9.46 5.21
N PRO A 137 -13.57 10.14 5.10
CA PRO A 137 -13.05 10.54 3.80
C PRO A 137 -12.80 9.34 2.88
N VAL A 138 -13.20 9.48 1.61
CA VAL A 138 -13.00 8.49 0.57
C VAL A 138 -11.83 8.90 -0.31
N THR A 139 -10.88 7.99 -0.53
CA THR A 139 -9.73 8.17 -1.43
C THR A 139 -9.79 7.20 -2.60
N VAL A 140 -9.10 7.50 -3.68
CA VAL A 140 -9.07 6.63 -4.86
C VAL A 140 -7.62 6.40 -5.29
N LYS A 141 -7.22 5.12 -5.48
CA LYS A 141 -5.91 4.77 -6.01
C LYS A 141 -6.02 4.19 -7.41
N PHE A 142 -5.37 4.83 -8.40
CA PHE A 142 -5.43 4.43 -9.80
C PHE A 142 -4.08 4.52 -10.51
N ARG A 143 -4.05 4.15 -11.81
CA ARG A 143 -2.88 4.20 -12.68
C ARG A 143 -3.01 5.32 -13.70
N LYS A 144 -1.92 5.62 -14.46
CA LYS A 144 -1.96 6.66 -15.49
C LYS A 144 -2.88 6.34 -16.68
N GLY A 145 -3.32 5.09 -16.82
CA GLY A 145 -4.18 4.61 -17.88
C GLY A 145 -4.18 3.07 -17.94
N PHE A 146 -4.98 2.52 -18.85
CA PHE A 146 -5.05 1.08 -19.07
C PHE A 146 -3.84 0.55 -19.85
N ASP A 147 -3.51 1.21 -20.97
CA ASP A 147 -2.35 0.93 -21.83
C ASP A 147 -1.76 2.21 -22.41
N GLY A 148 -0.75 2.08 -23.28
CA GLY A 148 -0.06 3.24 -23.88
C GLY A 148 -0.93 4.09 -24.80
N GLY A 149 -1.99 3.53 -25.35
CA GLY A 149 -2.94 4.24 -26.23
C GLY A 149 -4.10 4.89 -25.47
N SER A 150 -4.23 4.61 -24.16
CA SER A 150 -5.36 5.04 -23.32
C SER A 150 -4.89 5.68 -22.00
N VAL A 151 -3.89 6.56 -22.08
CA VAL A 151 -3.44 7.37 -20.92
C VAL A 151 -4.45 8.48 -20.67
N ASN A 152 -5.14 8.43 -19.52
CA ASN A 152 -6.24 9.34 -19.19
C ASN A 152 -6.24 9.82 -17.73
N ALA A 153 -5.11 9.72 -17.03
CA ALA A 153 -5.01 10.03 -15.60
C ALA A 153 -5.52 11.42 -15.22
N VAL A 154 -5.28 12.43 -16.05
CA VAL A 154 -5.70 13.83 -15.77
C VAL A 154 -7.22 13.96 -15.81
N GLU A 155 -7.87 13.42 -16.81
CA GLU A 155 -9.34 13.41 -16.94
C GLU A 155 -9.96 12.57 -15.81
N PHE A 156 -9.39 11.38 -15.58
CA PHE A 156 -9.83 10.48 -14.53
C PHE A 156 -9.77 11.15 -13.15
N ALA A 157 -8.68 11.85 -12.83
CA ALA A 157 -8.51 12.58 -11.58
C ALA A 157 -9.59 13.65 -11.36
N LYS A 158 -9.92 14.42 -12.41
CA LYS A 158 -11.00 15.43 -12.35
C LYS A 158 -12.36 14.79 -12.04
N ILE A 159 -12.66 13.68 -12.68
CA ILE A 159 -13.91 12.94 -12.45
C ILE A 159 -13.95 12.41 -10.99
N MET A 160 -12.84 11.88 -10.46
CA MET A 160 -12.77 11.42 -9.07
C MET A 160 -13.02 12.57 -8.09
N GLN A 161 -12.41 13.74 -8.31
CA GLN A 161 -12.66 14.92 -7.49
C GLN A 161 -14.12 15.37 -7.57
N GLN A 162 -14.70 15.45 -8.76
CA GLN A 162 -16.12 15.81 -8.97
C GLN A 162 -17.09 14.83 -8.32
N ALA A 163 -16.71 13.55 -8.26
CA ALA A 163 -17.49 12.50 -7.59
C ALA A 163 -17.37 12.53 -6.05
N GLY A 164 -16.53 13.41 -5.48
CA GLY A 164 -16.40 13.64 -4.05
C GLY A 164 -15.20 12.93 -3.39
N ALA A 165 -14.23 12.43 -4.15
CA ALA A 165 -12.99 11.91 -3.56
C ALA A 165 -12.26 12.99 -2.77
N SER A 166 -11.82 12.66 -1.55
CA SER A 166 -11.08 13.56 -0.64
C SER A 166 -9.58 13.60 -0.92
N ALA A 167 -9.03 12.61 -1.60
CA ALA A 167 -7.66 12.57 -2.10
C ALA A 167 -7.52 11.47 -3.16
N ILE A 168 -6.47 11.54 -3.97
CA ILE A 168 -6.15 10.54 -4.99
C ILE A 168 -4.69 10.12 -4.92
N ALA A 169 -4.43 8.80 -5.15
CA ALA A 169 -3.08 8.26 -5.29
C ALA A 169 -2.85 7.79 -6.73
N VAL A 170 -1.85 8.34 -7.41
CA VAL A 170 -1.61 8.09 -8.83
C VAL A 170 -0.32 7.30 -9.04
N HIS A 171 -0.44 6.10 -9.60
CA HIS A 171 0.72 5.33 -10.04
C HIS A 171 1.07 5.70 -11.49
N GLY A 172 2.29 6.21 -11.72
CA GLY A 172 2.77 6.68 -13.02
C GLY A 172 3.01 5.59 -14.09
N ARG A 173 2.40 4.41 -13.96
CA ARG A 173 2.43 3.33 -14.96
C ARG A 173 1.03 2.98 -15.42
N THR A 174 0.92 2.53 -16.67
CA THR A 174 -0.33 1.92 -17.17
C THR A 174 -0.54 0.52 -16.58
N ARG A 175 -1.75 -0.02 -16.71
CA ARG A 175 -2.03 -1.42 -16.38
C ARG A 175 -1.17 -2.38 -17.19
N ALA A 176 -1.02 -2.12 -18.50
CA ALA A 176 -0.24 -2.97 -19.39
C ALA A 176 1.25 -3.04 -19.03
N GLN A 177 1.82 -1.94 -18.53
CA GLN A 177 3.20 -1.90 -18.04
C GLN A 177 3.41 -2.76 -16.80
N MET A 178 2.39 -3.03 -16.01
CA MET A 178 2.54 -3.69 -14.70
C MET A 178 3.59 -2.95 -13.83
N TYR A 179 4.84 -3.44 -13.88
CA TYR A 179 6.02 -2.87 -13.20
C TYR A 179 7.21 -2.63 -14.13
N SER A 180 7.05 -2.86 -15.44
CA SER A 180 8.12 -2.65 -16.42
C SER A 180 8.35 -1.17 -16.73
N GLY A 181 9.55 -0.85 -17.21
CA GLY A 181 9.95 0.52 -17.52
C GLY A 181 10.02 1.41 -16.29
N ARG A 182 9.90 2.72 -16.48
CA ARG A 182 9.87 3.72 -15.40
C ARG A 182 8.47 4.27 -15.19
N ALA A 183 8.17 4.67 -13.96
CA ALA A 183 6.97 5.44 -13.65
C ALA A 183 7.09 6.85 -14.28
N ASP A 184 6.04 7.27 -14.91
CA ASP A 184 5.92 8.57 -15.55
C ASP A 184 5.52 9.62 -14.51
N TRP A 185 6.49 10.38 -14.05
CA TRP A 185 6.25 11.43 -13.06
C TRP A 185 5.71 12.71 -13.68
N ASP A 186 5.85 12.89 -15.02
CA ASP A 186 5.26 14.02 -15.72
C ASP A 186 3.74 13.98 -15.66
N ILE A 187 3.14 12.80 -15.92
CA ILE A 187 1.69 12.65 -15.83
C ILE A 187 1.18 12.87 -14.40
N ILE A 188 1.95 12.45 -13.37
CA ILE A 188 1.59 12.70 -11.97
C ILE A 188 1.58 14.21 -11.68
N ARG A 189 2.59 14.93 -12.18
CA ARG A 189 2.66 16.40 -12.08
C ARG A 189 1.48 17.08 -12.76
N GLU A 190 1.09 16.62 -13.96
CA GLU A 190 -0.08 17.17 -14.67
C GLU A 190 -1.38 16.87 -13.93
N VAL A 191 -1.52 15.69 -13.31
CA VAL A 191 -2.65 15.38 -12.42
C VAL A 191 -2.67 16.36 -11.25
N LYS A 192 -1.54 16.59 -10.56
CA LYS A 192 -1.49 17.53 -9.42
C LYS A 192 -1.92 18.95 -9.79
N LYS A 193 -1.59 19.41 -10.98
CA LYS A 193 -2.01 20.73 -11.49
C LYS A 193 -3.49 20.81 -11.86
N SER A 194 -4.16 19.67 -12.03
CA SER A 194 -5.51 19.60 -12.60
C SER A 194 -6.62 19.45 -11.57
N VAL A 195 -6.27 19.22 -10.28
CA VAL A 195 -7.21 19.02 -9.17
C VAL A 195 -6.79 19.81 -7.94
N ASP A 196 -7.77 20.13 -7.08
CA ASP A 196 -7.55 20.90 -5.84
C ASP A 196 -7.35 19.99 -4.61
N ILE A 197 -7.81 18.75 -4.69
CA ILE A 197 -7.66 17.76 -3.62
C ILE A 197 -6.21 17.27 -3.49
N PRO A 198 -5.79 16.74 -2.34
CA PRO A 198 -4.47 16.16 -2.16
C PRO A 198 -4.18 15.05 -3.17
N VAL A 199 -2.97 15.11 -3.76
CA VAL A 199 -2.46 14.10 -4.69
C VAL A 199 -1.27 13.39 -4.08
N ILE A 200 -1.31 12.06 -4.11
CA ILE A 200 -0.28 11.17 -3.59
C ILE A 200 0.48 10.56 -4.77
N ALA A 201 1.76 10.91 -4.91
CA ALA A 201 2.61 10.41 -5.98
C ALA A 201 3.08 8.97 -5.69
N ASN A 202 2.89 8.05 -6.65
CA ASN A 202 3.30 6.65 -6.50
C ASN A 202 4.07 6.14 -7.72
N GLY A 203 5.16 5.43 -7.48
CA GLY A 203 5.96 4.72 -8.47
C GLY A 203 7.45 5.07 -8.40
N ASP A 204 8.28 4.02 -8.36
CA ASP A 204 9.75 4.07 -8.37
C ASP A 204 10.36 4.90 -7.22
N ILE A 205 9.85 4.71 -6.03
CA ILE A 205 10.41 5.23 -4.79
C ILE A 205 11.13 4.06 -4.09
N PHE A 206 12.45 4.04 -4.16
CA PHE A 206 13.31 2.99 -3.60
C PHE A 206 14.34 3.52 -2.59
N SER A 207 14.43 4.85 -2.45
CA SER A 207 15.33 5.53 -1.51
C SER A 207 14.69 6.82 -0.97
N ALA A 208 15.31 7.41 0.05
CA ALA A 208 14.93 8.71 0.56
C ALA A 208 15.05 9.81 -0.50
N GLU A 209 16.09 9.72 -1.35
CA GLU A 209 16.33 10.64 -2.45
C GLU A 209 15.22 10.55 -3.51
N ASP A 210 14.76 9.33 -3.85
CA ASP A 210 13.63 9.15 -4.76
C ASP A 210 12.36 9.81 -4.19
N ALA A 211 12.11 9.64 -2.89
CA ALA A 211 10.98 10.26 -2.20
C ALA A 211 11.05 11.80 -2.23
N ALA A 212 12.23 12.36 -1.95
CA ALA A 212 12.43 13.79 -2.02
C ALA A 212 12.34 14.32 -3.47
N HIS A 213 12.84 13.55 -4.42
CA HIS A 213 12.82 13.92 -5.84
C HIS A 213 11.39 13.92 -6.40
N ILE A 214 10.62 12.85 -6.20
CA ILE A 214 9.25 12.77 -6.72
C ILE A 214 8.37 13.90 -6.16
N LEU A 215 8.46 14.20 -4.85
CA LEU A 215 7.70 15.29 -4.25
C LEU A 215 8.08 16.65 -4.84
N ARG A 216 9.37 16.93 -4.97
CA ARG A 216 9.90 18.17 -5.54
C ARG A 216 9.55 18.33 -7.01
N TYR A 217 9.65 17.23 -7.78
CA TYR A 217 9.40 17.23 -9.21
C TYR A 217 7.93 17.35 -9.57
N THR A 218 7.06 16.62 -8.86
CA THR A 218 5.63 16.58 -9.16
C THR A 218 4.83 17.68 -8.47
N GLY A 219 5.32 18.21 -7.35
CA GLY A 219 4.59 19.14 -6.48
C GLY A 219 3.43 18.45 -5.73
N CYS A 220 3.39 17.12 -5.69
CA CYS A 220 2.38 16.36 -4.95
C CYS A 220 2.49 16.57 -3.43
N ASP A 221 1.38 16.39 -2.74
CA ASP A 221 1.25 16.62 -1.31
C ASP A 221 1.91 15.52 -0.48
N LEU A 222 1.88 14.28 -0.97
CA LEU A 222 2.42 13.08 -0.34
C LEU A 222 3.08 12.17 -1.38
N ALA A 223 3.97 11.30 -0.92
CA ALA A 223 4.55 10.24 -1.72
C ALA A 223 4.22 8.88 -1.11
N MET A 224 3.93 7.88 -1.97
CA MET A 224 3.51 6.55 -1.56
C MET A 224 4.54 5.51 -1.98
N ALA A 225 5.19 4.87 -1.01
CA ALA A 225 6.14 3.79 -1.25
C ALA A 225 5.43 2.45 -1.42
N GLY A 226 5.80 1.69 -2.46
CA GLY A 226 5.37 0.33 -2.70
C GLY A 226 6.55 -0.64 -2.58
N ARG A 227 7.02 -1.19 -3.69
CA ARG A 227 8.12 -2.19 -3.74
C ARG A 227 9.43 -1.76 -3.05
N GLY A 228 9.64 -0.46 -2.86
CA GLY A 228 10.81 0.06 -2.17
C GLY A 228 10.93 -0.39 -0.73
N VAL A 229 9.80 -0.65 -0.07
CA VAL A 229 9.78 -1.08 1.34
C VAL A 229 9.86 -2.60 1.54
N PHE A 230 9.99 -3.40 0.48
CA PHE A 230 10.12 -4.85 0.61
C PHE A 230 11.41 -5.20 1.36
N GLY A 231 11.25 -5.69 2.60
CA GLY A 231 12.36 -5.96 3.52
C GLY A 231 13.14 -4.72 3.96
N ASP A 232 12.61 -3.54 3.67
CA ASP A 232 13.24 -2.25 3.97
C ASP A 232 12.21 -1.19 4.46
N PRO A 233 11.51 -1.43 5.56
CA PRO A 233 10.55 -0.47 6.08
C PRO A 233 11.22 0.80 6.66
N TRP A 234 12.53 0.81 6.84
CA TRP A 234 13.31 1.98 7.30
C TRP A 234 13.30 3.13 6.29
N LEU A 235 12.94 2.86 5.04
CA LEU A 235 12.74 3.88 4.00
C LEU A 235 11.85 5.04 4.50
N PHE A 236 10.86 4.79 5.35
CA PHE A 236 10.03 5.86 5.91
C PHE A 236 10.80 6.78 6.84
N ALA A 237 11.62 6.24 7.75
CA ALA A 237 12.44 7.04 8.65
C ALA A 237 13.51 7.82 7.88
N GLU A 238 14.18 7.19 6.91
CA GLU A 238 15.18 7.80 6.03
C GLU A 238 14.59 8.97 5.23
N ALA A 239 13.45 8.76 4.58
CA ALA A 239 12.78 9.78 3.78
C ALA A 239 12.28 10.95 4.64
N ASN A 240 11.71 10.67 5.81
CA ASN A 240 11.25 11.70 6.73
C ASN A 240 12.41 12.55 7.27
N ALA A 241 13.56 11.93 7.56
CA ALA A 241 14.77 12.66 7.99
C ALA A 241 15.25 13.60 6.88
N LEU A 242 15.45 13.07 5.66
CA LEU A 242 15.89 13.86 4.51
C LEU A 242 14.95 15.03 4.21
N LEU A 243 13.64 14.78 4.16
CA LEU A 243 12.62 15.78 3.86
C LEU A 243 12.47 16.84 4.97
N SER A 244 12.90 16.52 6.19
CA SER A 244 12.96 17.46 7.33
C SER A 244 14.31 18.18 7.43
N GLY A 245 15.23 17.97 6.48
CA GLY A 245 16.59 18.56 6.51
C GLY A 245 17.48 17.98 7.61
N LYS A 246 17.18 16.80 8.10
CA LYS A 246 17.98 16.05 9.08
C LYS A 246 18.91 15.06 8.38
N GLU A 247 19.95 14.64 9.08
CA GLU A 247 20.81 13.54 8.63
C GLU A 247 19.99 12.25 8.48
N ILE A 248 20.24 11.55 7.37
CA ILE A 248 19.58 10.27 7.11
C ILE A 248 20.16 9.23 8.10
N PRO A 249 19.31 8.54 8.88
CA PRO A 249 19.79 7.52 9.81
C PRO A 249 20.46 6.38 9.05
N GLU A 250 21.53 5.83 9.64
CA GLU A 250 22.15 4.62 9.11
C GLU A 250 21.15 3.44 9.15
N LYS A 251 21.21 2.60 8.12
CA LYS A 251 20.40 1.37 8.12
C LYS A 251 20.84 0.45 9.25
N PRO A 252 19.90 -0.16 9.98
CA PRO A 252 20.25 -1.09 11.03
C PRO A 252 21.11 -2.25 10.52
N PRO A 253 22.05 -2.75 11.35
CA PRO A 253 22.82 -3.95 11.04
C PRO A 253 21.91 -5.12 10.68
N LEU A 254 22.45 -6.08 9.93
CA LEU A 254 21.67 -7.26 9.49
C LEU A 254 21.03 -8.00 10.66
N ALA A 255 21.69 -8.07 11.81
CA ALA A 255 21.17 -8.72 13.00
C ALA A 255 19.84 -8.10 13.46
N GLU A 256 19.75 -6.78 13.55
CA GLU A 256 18.54 -6.05 13.93
C GLU A 256 17.45 -6.15 12.87
N ARG A 257 17.85 -6.14 11.58
CA ARG A 257 16.91 -6.35 10.46
C ARG A 257 16.26 -7.74 10.55
N MET A 258 17.00 -8.75 10.94
CA MET A 258 16.48 -10.11 11.13
C MET A 258 15.61 -10.22 12.40
N ASP A 259 15.90 -9.47 13.45
CA ASP A 259 15.03 -9.39 14.63
C ASP A 259 13.69 -8.74 14.29
N LEU A 260 13.69 -7.70 13.48
CA LEU A 260 12.45 -7.09 12.99
C LEU A 260 11.64 -8.07 12.12
N ALA A 261 12.30 -8.82 11.25
CA ALA A 261 11.66 -9.86 10.43
C ALA A 261 10.99 -10.94 11.27
N LEU A 262 11.67 -11.40 12.34
CA LEU A 262 11.10 -12.35 13.29
C LEU A 262 9.91 -11.74 14.04
N ARG A 263 10.04 -10.50 14.52
CA ARG A 263 8.96 -9.76 15.19
C ARG A 263 7.72 -9.65 14.30
N HIS A 264 7.90 -9.31 13.03
CA HIS A 264 6.83 -9.26 12.04
C HIS A 264 6.05 -10.58 11.99
N THR A 265 6.75 -11.70 11.84
CA THR A 265 6.11 -13.03 11.78
C THR A 265 5.41 -13.38 13.11
N LYS A 266 6.03 -13.09 14.25
CA LYS A 266 5.43 -13.37 15.58
C LYS A 266 4.15 -12.57 15.80
N MET A 267 4.14 -11.28 15.47
CA MET A 267 2.93 -10.44 15.53
C MET A 267 1.79 -11.03 14.71
N TYR A 268 2.10 -11.54 13.51
CA TYR A 268 1.10 -12.18 12.66
C TYR A 268 0.61 -13.50 13.29
N ALA A 269 1.52 -14.30 13.87
CA ALA A 269 1.21 -15.56 14.51
C ALA A 269 0.30 -15.40 15.74
N GLU A 270 0.52 -14.38 16.55
CA GLU A 270 -0.32 -14.06 17.72
C GLU A 270 -1.79 -13.85 17.34
N LYS A 271 -2.05 -13.29 16.16
CA LYS A 271 -3.41 -13.01 15.68
C LYS A 271 -4.04 -14.15 14.91
N PHE A 272 -3.29 -14.75 13.98
CA PHE A 272 -3.82 -15.68 12.99
C PHE A 272 -3.26 -17.10 13.11
N GLY A 273 -2.38 -17.35 14.08
CA GLY A 273 -1.76 -18.64 14.34
C GLY A 273 -0.48 -18.88 13.55
N GLU A 274 0.39 -19.72 14.09
CA GLU A 274 1.73 -20.02 13.60
C GLU A 274 1.75 -20.47 12.14
N ARG A 275 0.87 -21.41 11.79
CA ARG A 275 0.83 -21.96 10.43
C ARG A 275 0.63 -20.89 9.35
N LEU A 276 -0.29 -19.95 9.55
CA LEU A 276 -0.54 -18.88 8.59
C LEU A 276 0.63 -17.89 8.59
N ALA A 277 1.18 -17.56 9.76
CA ALA A 277 2.32 -16.68 9.87
C ALA A 277 3.55 -17.22 9.11
N CYS A 278 3.84 -18.52 9.22
CA CYS A 278 4.94 -19.14 8.47
C CYS A 278 4.69 -19.16 6.96
N LEU A 279 3.44 -19.31 6.51
CA LEU A 279 3.10 -19.23 5.08
C LEU A 279 3.36 -17.81 4.53
N GLU A 280 2.98 -16.77 5.25
CA GLU A 280 3.26 -15.37 4.87
C GLU A 280 4.76 -15.05 4.96
N ALA A 281 5.44 -15.52 5.99
CA ALA A 281 6.88 -15.34 6.18
C ALA A 281 7.70 -15.84 4.99
N ARG A 282 7.29 -16.95 4.34
CA ARG A 282 7.96 -17.48 3.13
C ARG A 282 8.06 -16.47 2.00
N HIS A 283 7.10 -15.56 1.90
CA HIS A 283 7.04 -14.53 0.86
C HIS A 283 7.69 -13.22 1.29
N GLN A 284 7.63 -12.88 2.58
CA GLN A 284 8.03 -11.57 3.09
C GLN A 284 9.46 -11.54 3.64
N ILE A 285 9.86 -12.54 4.43
CA ILE A 285 11.14 -12.50 5.15
C ILE A 285 12.38 -12.57 4.22
N PRO A 286 12.38 -13.33 3.11
CA PRO A 286 13.51 -13.32 2.17
C PRO A 286 13.91 -11.95 1.63
N TRP A 287 12.98 -10.97 1.63
CA TRP A 287 13.27 -9.61 1.21
C TRP A 287 14.19 -8.85 2.15
N TYR A 288 14.17 -9.15 3.45
CA TYR A 288 15.09 -8.56 4.43
C TYR A 288 16.56 -8.93 4.16
N LEU A 289 16.80 -9.98 3.36
CA LEU A 289 18.12 -10.40 2.87
C LEU A 289 18.46 -9.84 1.48
N LYS A 290 17.72 -8.84 0.98
CA LYS A 290 18.05 -8.18 -0.30
C LYS A 290 19.42 -7.49 -0.18
N GLY A 291 20.30 -7.76 -1.15
CA GLY A 291 21.65 -7.18 -1.18
C GLY A 291 22.67 -7.81 -0.21
N VAL A 292 22.26 -8.78 0.61
CA VAL A 292 23.18 -9.49 1.52
C VAL A 292 23.95 -10.54 0.74
N ALA A 293 25.28 -10.49 0.83
CA ALA A 293 26.17 -11.48 0.20
C ALA A 293 25.93 -12.86 0.81
N TYR A 294 26.07 -13.90 -0.01
CA TYR A 294 25.94 -15.31 0.39
C TYR A 294 24.58 -15.72 1.01
N ALA A 295 23.57 -14.86 0.97
CA ALA A 295 22.24 -15.13 1.54
C ALA A 295 21.43 -16.20 0.80
N GLY A 296 21.89 -16.72 -0.33
CA GLY A 296 21.15 -17.67 -1.17
C GLY A 296 20.71 -18.94 -0.44
N TYR A 297 21.58 -19.51 0.35
CA TYR A 297 21.31 -20.70 1.18
C TYR A 297 20.15 -20.44 2.16
N TYR A 298 20.22 -19.35 2.90
CA TYR A 298 19.19 -18.99 3.87
C TYR A 298 17.84 -18.61 3.23
N LYS A 299 17.86 -17.95 2.07
CA LYS A 299 16.62 -17.67 1.31
C LYS A 299 15.92 -18.96 0.89
N GLN A 300 16.66 -20.01 0.51
CA GLN A 300 16.06 -21.31 0.18
C GLN A 300 15.43 -22.02 1.39
N GLN A 301 15.92 -21.77 2.59
CA GLN A 301 15.31 -22.28 3.82
C GLN A 301 14.08 -21.47 4.20
N LEU A 302 14.17 -20.13 4.19
CA LEU A 302 13.07 -19.23 4.54
C LEU A 302 11.80 -19.47 3.72
N VAL A 303 11.92 -19.77 2.42
CA VAL A 303 10.74 -20.05 1.57
C VAL A 303 10.06 -21.40 1.86
N LYS A 304 10.58 -22.19 2.79
CA LYS A 304 10.05 -23.50 3.19
C LYS A 304 9.67 -23.59 4.65
N VAL A 305 9.92 -22.56 5.45
CA VAL A 305 9.71 -22.55 6.91
C VAL A 305 8.27 -22.95 7.26
N GLU A 306 8.10 -23.82 8.24
CA GLU A 306 6.79 -24.35 8.67
C GLU A 306 6.44 -23.97 10.12
N THR A 307 7.46 -23.72 10.95
CA THR A 307 7.28 -23.36 12.37
C THR A 307 8.08 -22.12 12.75
N LEU A 308 7.68 -21.44 13.83
CA LEU A 308 8.43 -20.32 14.38
C LEU A 308 9.80 -20.74 14.91
N ASP A 309 9.91 -21.94 15.47
CA ASP A 309 11.18 -22.48 15.95
C ASP A 309 12.18 -22.68 14.81
N GLU A 310 11.72 -23.20 13.66
CA GLU A 310 12.54 -23.26 12.43
C GLU A 310 12.97 -21.87 11.97
N LEU A 311 12.04 -20.92 11.93
CA LEU A 311 12.35 -19.53 11.55
C LEU A 311 13.39 -18.92 12.47
N GLU A 312 13.25 -19.09 13.79
CA GLU A 312 14.25 -18.63 14.77
C GLU A 312 15.62 -19.29 14.57
N GLY A 313 15.64 -20.60 14.29
CA GLY A 313 16.87 -21.33 13.99
C GLY A 313 17.58 -20.79 12.76
N ILE A 314 16.82 -20.53 11.68
CA ILE A 314 17.35 -19.93 10.44
C ILE A 314 17.90 -18.53 10.72
N ILE A 315 17.16 -17.69 11.44
CA ILE A 315 17.59 -16.32 11.78
C ILE A 315 18.85 -16.33 12.66
N LYS A 316 18.96 -17.23 13.63
CA LYS A 316 20.20 -17.42 14.41
C LYS A 316 21.39 -17.80 13.55
N GLY A 317 21.17 -18.68 12.55
CA GLY A 317 22.20 -19.04 11.56
C GLY A 317 22.64 -17.82 10.74
N ILE A 318 21.69 -17.03 10.20
CA ILE A 318 21.98 -15.80 9.46
C ILE A 318 22.82 -14.83 10.30
N LYS A 319 22.44 -14.60 11.54
CA LYS A 319 23.16 -13.70 12.46
C LYS A 319 24.58 -14.16 12.75
N ARG A 320 24.81 -15.47 12.81
CA ARG A 320 26.13 -16.04 13.08
C ARG A 320 27.07 -15.99 11.87
N GLU A 321 26.52 -16.17 10.67
CA GLU A 321 27.33 -16.46 9.46
C GLU A 321 27.40 -15.32 8.44
N LEU A 322 26.43 -14.39 8.46
CA LEU A 322 26.33 -13.29 7.50
C LEU A 322 26.48 -11.89 8.13
N VAL A 323 26.68 -11.80 9.44
CA VAL A 323 26.90 -10.54 10.17
C VAL A 323 28.37 -10.27 10.36
#